data_637d9c19b0f4ccf3252c0af5249ff38b
#
_entry.id   637d9c19b0f4ccf3252c0af5249ff38b
#
_cell.length_a   1.000
_cell.length_b   1.000
_cell.length_c   1.000
_cell.angle_alpha   90.00
_cell.angle_beta   90.00
_cell.angle_gamma   90.00
#
_symmetry.space_group_name_H-M   'P 1'
#
loop_
_entity.id
_entity.type
_entity.pdbx_description
1 polymer ?
#
loop_
_entity_poly.entity_id
_entity_poly.type
_entity_poly.pdbx_seq_one_letter_code
_entity_poly.pdbx_strand_id
1 'polypeptide(L)'
;MRPWILVIDDDPWTREALGAILRRAGYRVTTAAMFDPKLFRGYVSSGCQVAVVDFHLPSLNGLEVARRLKELQPECRIVMISSEPPEVADLAGRDPLVDHFLAKPFSKDAILEVIAKLCPTPAA
;
A
#
# COMPACT_ATOMS: atom_id res chain seq x y z
N MET A 1 -4.39 17.27 9.41
CA MET A 1 -4.40 16.84 7.99
C MET A 1 -4.59 15.35 7.94
N ARG A 2 -5.46 14.89 7.06
CA ARG A 2 -5.72 13.45 6.94
C ARG A 2 -4.51 12.74 6.31
N PRO A 3 -4.11 11.61 6.86
CA PRO A 3 -3.07 10.79 6.23
C PRO A 3 -3.49 10.37 4.82
N TRP A 4 -2.52 10.30 3.93
CA TRP A 4 -2.77 9.91 2.56
C TRP A 4 -2.21 8.52 2.29
N ILE A 5 -3.06 7.65 1.73
CA ILE A 5 -2.72 6.28 1.43
C ILE A 5 -2.81 6.05 -0.08
N LEU A 6 -1.77 5.46 -0.64
CA LEU A 6 -1.74 5.05 -2.03
C LEU A 6 -1.99 3.55 -2.09
N VAL A 7 -2.93 3.12 -2.93
CA VAL A 7 -3.21 1.70 -3.15
C VAL A 7 -2.86 1.36 -4.59
N ILE A 8 -1.94 0.40 -4.77
CA ILE A 8 -1.53 -0.07 -6.10
C ILE A 8 -1.85 -1.55 -6.20
N ASP A 9 -2.85 -1.89 -6.99
CA ASP A 9 -3.30 -3.27 -7.20
C ASP A 9 -3.99 -3.34 -8.56
N ASP A 10 -3.58 -4.28 -9.40
CA ASP A 10 -4.16 -4.42 -10.74
C ASP A 10 -5.54 -5.09 -10.73
N ASP A 11 -5.92 -5.74 -9.62
CA ASP A 11 -7.25 -6.32 -9.48
C ASP A 11 -8.25 -5.22 -9.09
N PRO A 12 -9.22 -4.90 -9.98
CA PRO A 12 -10.16 -3.82 -9.69
C PRO A 12 -11.02 -4.07 -8.45
N TRP A 13 -11.38 -5.32 -8.17
CA TRP A 13 -12.19 -5.65 -6.99
C TRP A 13 -11.45 -5.33 -5.70
N THR A 14 -10.20 -5.79 -5.60
CA THR A 14 -9.38 -5.53 -4.42
C THR A 14 -9.10 -4.03 -4.28
N ARG A 15 -8.76 -3.38 -5.38
CA ARG A 15 -8.45 -1.95 -5.39
C ARG A 15 -9.64 -1.11 -4.92
N GLU A 16 -10.83 -1.39 -5.43
CA GLU A 16 -12.02 -0.66 -5.04
C GLU A 16 -12.43 -0.94 -3.60
N ALA A 17 -12.34 -2.20 -3.18
CA ALA A 17 -12.66 -2.58 -1.81
C ALA A 17 -11.74 -1.88 -0.81
N LEU A 18 -10.43 -1.89 -1.07
CA LEU A 18 -9.46 -1.21 -0.21
C LEU A 18 -9.73 0.29 -0.16
N GLY A 19 -9.97 0.89 -1.33
CA GLY A 19 -10.28 2.32 -1.39
C GLY A 19 -11.48 2.67 -0.54
N ALA A 20 -12.56 1.90 -0.64
CA ALA A 20 -13.79 2.14 0.13
C ALA A 20 -13.54 1.99 1.63
N ILE A 21 -12.87 0.92 2.04
CA ILE A 21 -12.59 0.64 3.45
C ILE A 21 -11.79 1.78 4.07
N LEU A 22 -10.73 2.20 3.39
CA LEU A 22 -9.82 3.20 3.91
C LEU A 22 -10.45 4.60 3.94
N ARG A 23 -11.23 4.94 2.90
CA ARG A 23 -11.92 6.23 2.88
C ARG A 23 -12.95 6.32 3.99
N ARG A 24 -13.69 5.25 4.25
CA ARG A 24 -14.65 5.22 5.35
C ARG A 24 -13.99 5.38 6.71
N ALA A 25 -12.74 4.94 6.83
CA ALA A 25 -11.97 5.10 8.05
C ALA A 25 -11.39 6.50 8.23
N GLY A 26 -11.58 7.39 7.25
CA GLY A 26 -11.16 8.79 7.36
C GLY A 26 -9.85 9.13 6.65
N TYR A 27 -9.26 8.18 5.93
CA TYR A 27 -8.03 8.43 5.18
C TYR A 27 -8.34 9.02 3.80
N ARG A 28 -7.40 9.81 3.29
CA ARG A 28 -7.40 10.17 1.87
C ARG A 28 -6.76 9.01 1.13
N VAL A 29 -7.38 8.58 0.04
CA VAL A 29 -6.93 7.39 -0.69
C VAL A 29 -6.85 7.69 -2.17
N THR A 30 -5.73 7.33 -2.76
CA THR A 30 -5.56 7.30 -4.20
C THR A 30 -5.32 5.86 -4.61
N THR A 31 -6.03 5.39 -5.64
CA THR A 31 -5.88 4.03 -6.13
C THR A 31 -5.32 4.03 -7.55
N ALA A 32 -4.49 3.04 -7.85
CA ALA A 32 -3.90 2.90 -9.18
C ALA A 32 -3.75 1.42 -9.51
N ALA A 33 -3.86 1.09 -10.80
CA ALA A 33 -3.68 -0.28 -11.27
C ALA A 33 -2.21 -0.65 -11.44
N MET A 34 -1.35 0.34 -11.57
CA MET A 34 0.08 0.14 -11.75
C MET A 34 0.85 1.34 -11.21
N PHE A 35 2.14 1.16 -10.99
CA PHE A 35 3.00 2.25 -10.56
C PHE A 35 3.35 3.14 -11.76
N ASP A 36 3.06 4.43 -11.65
CA ASP A 36 3.43 5.42 -12.64
C ASP A 36 4.21 6.54 -11.95
N PRO A 37 5.51 6.66 -12.22
CA PRO A 37 6.34 7.69 -11.58
C PRO A 37 5.83 9.12 -11.80
N LYS A 38 5.21 9.38 -12.95
CA LYS A 38 4.67 10.71 -13.25
C LYS A 38 3.51 11.06 -12.35
N LEU A 39 2.60 10.12 -12.14
CA LEU A 39 1.48 10.31 -11.22
C LEU A 39 1.98 10.41 -9.79
N PHE A 40 2.95 9.58 -9.43
CA PHE A 40 3.45 9.53 -8.07
C PHE A 40 4.13 10.84 -7.66
N ARG A 41 4.77 11.54 -8.57
CA ARG A 41 5.38 12.83 -8.25
C ARG A 41 4.38 13.84 -7.69
N GLY A 42 3.15 13.82 -8.19
CA GLY A 42 2.08 14.64 -7.63
C GLY A 42 1.71 14.23 -6.22
N TYR A 43 1.76 12.92 -5.94
CA TYR A 43 1.45 12.39 -4.61
C TYR A 43 2.55 12.69 -3.60
N VAL A 44 3.81 12.66 -4.04
CA VAL A 44 4.94 12.96 -3.15
C VAL A 44 4.82 14.36 -2.57
N SER A 45 4.47 15.33 -3.40
CA SER A 45 4.33 16.72 -2.93
C SER A 45 3.20 16.87 -1.90
N SER A 46 2.26 15.94 -1.87
CA SER A 46 1.15 15.94 -0.92
C SER A 46 1.40 15.07 0.32
N GLY A 47 2.54 14.38 0.38
CA GLY A 47 2.92 13.61 1.56
C GLY A 47 2.23 12.27 1.70
N CYS A 48 2.37 11.37 0.71
CA CYS A 48 1.89 9.99 0.84
C CYS A 48 2.58 9.31 2.03
N GLN A 49 1.81 8.82 2.99
CA GLN A 49 2.36 8.26 4.22
C GLN A 49 2.44 6.74 4.20
N VAL A 50 1.50 6.10 3.54
CA VAL A 50 1.46 4.64 3.42
C VAL A 50 1.10 4.26 2.00
N ALA A 51 1.80 3.27 1.46
CA ALA A 51 1.44 2.67 0.18
C ALA A 51 1.12 1.20 0.40
N VAL A 52 -0.06 0.78 -0.04
CA VAL A 52 -0.48 -0.62 -0.05
C VAL A 52 -0.21 -1.13 -1.46
N VAL A 53 0.72 -2.06 -1.60
CA VAL A 53 1.23 -2.49 -2.91
C VAL A 53 1.04 -3.99 -3.07
N ASP A 54 0.40 -4.39 -4.18
CA ASP A 54 0.29 -5.80 -4.55
C ASP A 54 1.66 -6.30 -5.01
N PHE A 55 2.05 -7.47 -4.53
CA PHE A 55 3.30 -8.09 -4.93
C PHE A 55 3.32 -8.42 -6.43
N HIS A 56 2.18 -8.86 -6.97
CA HIS A 56 2.04 -9.20 -8.39
C HIS A 56 1.41 -8.07 -9.18
N LEU A 57 2.24 -7.32 -9.88
CA LEU A 57 1.78 -6.29 -10.80
C LEU A 57 2.25 -6.64 -12.22
N PRO A 58 1.55 -6.17 -13.28
CA PRO A 58 1.84 -6.60 -14.65
C PRO A 58 3.26 -6.33 -15.15
N SER A 59 3.82 -5.19 -14.80
CA SER A 59 5.13 -4.77 -15.33
C SER A 59 6.28 -4.91 -14.35
N LEU A 60 5.97 -4.84 -13.05
CA LEU A 60 6.96 -4.85 -11.98
C LEU A 60 6.41 -5.66 -10.82
N ASN A 61 7.28 -6.33 -10.07
CA ASN A 61 6.81 -6.91 -8.83
C ASN A 61 6.70 -5.82 -7.75
N GLY A 62 5.98 -6.14 -6.68
CA GLY A 62 5.71 -5.17 -5.63
C GLY A 62 6.97 -4.67 -4.92
N LEU A 63 8.00 -5.50 -4.81
CA LEU A 63 9.25 -5.09 -4.17
C LEU A 63 9.97 -4.02 -4.99
N GLU A 64 9.92 -4.13 -6.31
CA GLU A 64 10.50 -3.11 -7.19
C GLU A 64 9.75 -1.80 -7.06
N VAL A 65 8.42 -1.86 -6.96
CA VAL A 65 7.60 -0.68 -6.73
C VAL A 65 7.93 -0.06 -5.37
N ALA A 66 8.05 -0.88 -4.32
CA ALA A 66 8.40 -0.40 -2.99
C ALA A 66 9.74 0.33 -2.99
N ARG A 67 10.73 -0.22 -3.69
CA ARG A 67 12.03 0.41 -3.81
C ARG A 67 11.94 1.79 -4.45
N ARG A 68 11.20 1.91 -5.53
CA ARG A 68 11.01 3.18 -6.22
C ARG A 68 10.26 4.20 -5.37
N LEU A 69 9.26 3.74 -4.64
CA LEU A 69 8.52 4.61 -3.71
C LEU A 69 9.43 5.14 -2.61
N LYS A 70 10.26 4.28 -2.03
CA LYS A 70 11.19 4.68 -0.97
C LYS A 70 12.27 5.64 -1.49
N GLU A 71 12.70 5.50 -2.74
CA GLU A 71 13.63 6.45 -3.35
C GLU A 71 13.03 7.83 -3.47
N LEU A 72 11.75 7.90 -3.85
CA LEU A 72 11.03 9.16 -4.02
C LEU A 72 10.60 9.76 -2.69
N GLN A 73 10.21 8.92 -1.74
CA GLN A 73 9.74 9.35 -0.43
C GLN A 73 10.19 8.33 0.62
N PRO A 74 11.40 8.53 1.20
CA PRO A 74 11.96 7.55 2.14
C PRO A 74 11.10 7.27 3.37
N GLU A 75 10.25 8.20 3.76
CA GLU A 75 9.41 8.04 4.95
C GLU A 75 8.10 7.31 4.68
N CYS A 76 7.80 7.02 3.40
CA CYS A 76 6.60 6.27 3.05
C CYS A 76 6.68 4.85 3.60
N ARG A 77 5.65 4.42 4.31
CA ARG A 77 5.56 3.06 4.81
C ARG A 77 4.92 2.16 3.76
N ILE A 78 5.43 0.94 3.65
CA ILE A 78 4.99 0.00 2.62
C ILE A 78 4.27 -1.18 3.25
N VAL A 79 3.02 -1.38 2.85
CA VAL A 79 2.26 -2.59 3.17
C VAL A 79 2.19 -3.43 1.89
N MET A 80 2.81 -4.60 1.93
CA MET A 80 2.78 -5.51 0.79
C MET A 80 1.61 -6.46 0.94
N ILE A 81 0.83 -6.63 -0.12
CA ILE A 81 -0.28 -7.59 -0.13
C ILE A 81 -0.05 -8.60 -1.24
N SER A 82 -0.41 -9.87 -1.00
CA SER A 82 -0.19 -10.91 -1.99
C SER A 82 -1.05 -12.13 -1.72
N SER A 83 -1.47 -12.81 -2.80
CA SER A 83 -2.10 -14.13 -2.74
C SER A 83 -1.09 -15.26 -2.94
N GLU A 84 0.20 -14.93 -2.96
CA GLU A 84 1.26 -15.92 -3.17
C GLU A 84 1.34 -16.95 -2.03
N PRO A 85 1.96 -18.13 -2.32
CA PRO A 85 2.19 -19.12 -1.28
C PRO A 85 3.01 -18.57 -0.11
N PRO A 86 2.89 -19.19 1.08
CA PRO A 86 3.59 -18.72 2.28
C PRO A 86 5.10 -18.55 2.13
N GLU A 87 5.75 -19.37 1.31
CA GLU A 87 7.19 -19.25 1.09
C GLU A 87 7.57 -17.94 0.42
N VAL A 88 6.78 -17.50 -0.56
CA VAL A 88 7.01 -16.24 -1.24
C VAL A 88 6.66 -15.07 -0.31
N ALA A 89 5.58 -15.23 0.45
CA ALA A 89 5.16 -14.23 1.42
C ALA A 89 6.24 -13.99 2.47
N ASP A 90 6.88 -15.06 2.95
CA ASP A 90 7.96 -14.97 3.92
C ASP A 90 9.15 -14.17 3.37
N LEU A 91 9.54 -14.43 2.13
CA LEU A 91 10.64 -13.71 1.51
C LEU A 91 10.31 -12.23 1.35
N ALA A 92 9.11 -11.92 0.87
CA ALA A 92 8.68 -10.53 0.69
C ALA A 92 8.59 -9.82 2.04
N GLY A 93 8.06 -10.49 3.06
CA GLY A 93 7.89 -9.90 4.38
C GLY A 93 9.20 -9.63 5.12
N ARG A 94 10.29 -10.27 4.70
CA ARG A 94 11.62 -10.04 5.29
C ARG A 94 12.39 -8.93 4.61
N ASP A 95 11.91 -8.44 3.48
CA ASP A 95 12.58 -7.36 2.78
C ASP A 95 12.51 -6.08 3.62
N PRO A 96 13.65 -5.41 3.85
CA PRO A 96 13.68 -4.20 4.67
C PRO A 96 12.84 -3.04 4.13
N LEU A 97 12.46 -3.09 2.85
CA LEU A 97 11.60 -2.07 2.27
C LEU A 97 10.13 -2.26 2.65
N VAL A 98 9.76 -3.45 3.13
CA VAL A 98 8.38 -3.79 3.48
C VAL A 98 8.19 -3.59 4.98
N ASP A 99 7.29 -2.68 5.34
CA ASP A 99 6.99 -2.40 6.75
C ASP A 99 5.98 -3.41 7.32
N HIS A 100 5.11 -3.94 6.48
CA HIS A 100 4.16 -4.96 6.88
C HIS A 100 3.73 -5.78 5.66
N PHE A 101 3.40 -7.04 5.87
CA PHE A 101 2.90 -7.95 4.84
C PHE A 101 1.54 -8.49 5.24
N LEU A 102 0.59 -8.50 4.29
CA LEU A 102 -0.73 -9.11 4.47
C LEU A 102 -1.00 -10.10 3.34
N ALA A 103 -1.35 -11.33 3.72
CA ALA A 103 -1.76 -12.34 2.75
C ALA A 103 -3.21 -12.12 2.35
N LYS A 104 -3.50 -12.29 1.05
CA LYS A 104 -4.88 -12.29 0.56
C LYS A 104 -5.49 -13.68 0.72
N PRO A 105 -6.75 -13.80 1.06
CA PRO A 105 -7.66 -12.71 1.43
C PRO A 105 -7.42 -12.24 2.86
N PHE A 106 -7.62 -10.95 3.09
CA PHE A 106 -7.53 -10.37 4.43
C PHE A 106 -8.84 -9.67 4.78
N SER A 107 -9.10 -9.55 6.08
CA SER A 107 -10.31 -8.89 6.53
C SER A 107 -10.18 -7.38 6.54
N LYS A 108 -11.31 -6.70 6.55
CA LYS A 108 -11.36 -5.26 6.74
C LYS A 108 -10.61 -4.84 8.01
N ASP A 109 -10.84 -5.56 9.10
CA ASP A 109 -10.20 -5.23 10.37
C ASP A 109 -8.69 -5.41 10.31
N ALA A 110 -8.21 -6.42 9.59
CA ALA A 110 -6.77 -6.67 9.46
C ALA A 110 -6.07 -5.50 8.75
N ILE A 111 -6.62 -5.02 7.64
CA ILE A 111 -6.00 -3.90 6.93
C ILE A 111 -6.06 -2.61 7.74
N LEU A 112 -7.18 -2.34 8.39
CA LEU A 112 -7.34 -1.13 9.21
C LEU A 112 -6.37 -1.13 10.39
N GLU A 113 -6.17 -2.29 11.01
CA GLU A 113 -5.23 -2.42 12.13
C GLU A 113 -3.80 -2.14 11.69
N VAL A 114 -3.39 -2.68 10.55
CA VAL A 114 -2.05 -2.45 10.00
C VAL A 114 -1.83 -0.98 9.67
N ILE A 115 -2.79 -0.36 9.00
CA ILE A 115 -2.69 1.05 8.63
C ILE A 115 -2.61 1.93 9.89
N ALA A 116 -3.40 1.62 10.91
CA ALA A 116 -3.39 2.39 12.15
C ALA A 116 -2.04 2.32 12.87
N LYS A 117 -1.34 1.21 12.76
CA LYS A 117 0.00 1.06 13.35
C LYS A 117 1.05 1.88 12.61
N LEU A 118 0.94 1.95 11.28
CA LEU A 118 1.91 2.65 10.44
C LEU A 118 1.60 4.13 10.30
N CYS A 119 0.34 4.48 10.41
CA CYS A 119 -0.14 5.83 10.21
C CYS A 119 -1.32 6.06 11.14
N PRO A 120 -1.15 6.80 12.24
CA PRO A 120 -2.24 7.01 13.20
C PRO A 120 -3.49 7.53 12.50
N THR A 121 -4.65 7.01 12.93
CA THR A 121 -5.93 7.45 12.40
C THR A 121 -6.09 8.96 12.68
N PRO A 122 -6.55 9.73 11.71
CA PRO A 122 -6.81 11.13 11.99
C PRO A 122 -7.87 11.25 13.09
N ALA A 123 -7.68 12.20 13.96
CA ALA A 123 -8.66 12.49 14.99
C ALA A 123 -9.99 12.81 14.30
N ALA A 124 -11.02 12.16 14.77
CA ALA A 124 -12.35 12.33 14.20
C ALA A 124 -12.83 13.78 14.36
#